data_a4d92ff802037560bc81fea69ee1a633
#
_entry.id   a4d92ff802037560bc81fea69ee1a633
#
_cell.length_a   1.000
_cell.length_b   1.000
_cell.length_c   1.000
_cell.angle_alpha   90.00
_cell.angle_beta   90.00
_cell.angle_gamma   90.00
#
_symmetry.space_group_name_H-M   'P 1'
#
loop_
_entity.id
_entity.type
_entity.pdbx_description
1 polymer ?
#
loop_
_entity_poly.entity_id
_entity_poly.type
_entity_poly.pdbx_seq_one_letter_code
_entity_poly.pdbx_strand_id
1 'polypeptide(L)'
;MKIEDIKHPELKNHINMIYMHSENQNQEAIEKTENEIKEYIKDNEFIISVEDSNPVKIPYGNDGEYLVPIFTDELEYTNGMQYFSLNVMDENKDYIIEKLDYFKKLKEDPNFLGYIVNIARVSYIINTTLI
;
A
#
# COMPACT_ATOMS: atom_id res chain seq x y z
N MET A 1 -8.94 7.21 15.96
CA MET A 1 -7.89 6.19 16.04
C MET A 1 -6.54 6.83 15.87
N LYS A 2 -5.57 6.44 16.67
CA LYS A 2 -4.22 7.00 16.61
C LYS A 2 -3.32 6.14 15.74
N ILE A 3 -2.29 6.74 15.15
CA ILE A 3 -1.36 6.03 14.27
C ILE A 3 -0.69 4.85 14.97
N GLU A 4 -0.35 4.98 16.25
CA GLU A 4 0.25 3.89 17.01
C GLU A 4 -0.66 2.69 17.23
N ASP A 5 -1.96 2.84 16.99
CA ASP A 5 -2.93 1.75 17.10
C ASP A 5 -3.00 0.89 15.83
N ILE A 6 -2.44 1.38 14.73
CA ILE A 6 -2.47 0.66 13.45
C ILE A 6 -1.33 -0.34 13.41
N LYS A 7 -1.67 -1.62 13.34
CA LYS A 7 -0.70 -2.73 13.23
C LYS A 7 -1.32 -3.83 12.40
N HIS A 8 -0.61 -4.24 11.36
CA HIS A 8 -1.09 -5.29 10.47
C HIS A 8 -0.04 -6.39 10.25
N PRO A 9 0.31 -7.13 11.30
CA PRO A 9 1.29 -8.21 11.17
C PRO A 9 0.81 -9.32 10.23
N GLU A 10 -0.50 -9.58 10.15
CA GLU A 10 -1.04 -10.57 9.23
C GLU A 10 -0.80 -10.20 7.79
N LEU A 11 -1.00 -8.92 7.43
CA LEU A 11 -0.75 -8.48 6.06
C LEU A 11 0.74 -8.59 5.71
N LYS A 12 1.62 -8.21 6.63
CA LYS A 12 3.06 -8.35 6.43
C LYS A 12 3.44 -9.81 6.21
N ASN A 13 2.83 -10.71 6.97
CA ASN A 13 3.07 -12.14 6.81
C ASN A 13 2.56 -12.66 5.45
N HIS A 14 1.38 -12.24 5.03
CA HIS A 14 0.85 -12.61 3.71
C HIS A 14 1.78 -12.14 2.58
N ILE A 15 2.30 -10.93 2.68
CA ILE A 15 3.24 -10.40 1.68
C ILE A 15 4.51 -11.25 1.62
N ASN A 16 5.07 -11.61 2.78
CA ASN A 16 6.25 -12.47 2.84
C ASN A 16 5.95 -13.84 2.22
N MET A 17 4.76 -14.38 2.46
CA MET A 17 4.34 -15.66 1.87
C MET A 17 4.23 -15.58 0.35
N ILE A 18 3.74 -14.46 -0.19
CA ILE A 18 3.69 -14.25 -1.65
C ILE A 18 5.09 -14.36 -2.25
N TYR A 19 6.08 -13.69 -1.64
CA TYR A 19 7.45 -13.74 -2.13
C TYR A 19 8.05 -15.14 -2.03
N MET A 20 7.79 -15.85 -0.93
CA MET A 20 8.26 -17.22 -0.76
C MET A 20 7.65 -18.15 -1.82
N HIS A 21 6.34 -18.07 -2.04
CA HIS A 21 5.65 -18.88 -3.04
C HIS A 21 6.12 -18.54 -4.45
N SER A 22 6.44 -17.28 -4.70
CA SER A 22 6.97 -16.84 -5.99
C SER A 22 8.35 -17.47 -6.25
N GLU A 23 9.21 -17.48 -5.24
CA GLU A 23 10.53 -18.14 -5.35
C GLU A 23 10.39 -19.64 -5.63
N ASN A 24 9.37 -20.28 -5.06
CA ASN A 24 9.09 -21.70 -5.24
C ASN A 24 8.25 -21.99 -6.47
N GLN A 25 7.89 -20.97 -7.26
CA GLN A 25 7.06 -21.08 -8.46
C GLN A 25 5.73 -21.78 -8.20
N ASN A 26 5.16 -21.55 -7.01
CA ASN A 26 3.90 -22.17 -6.60
C ASN A 26 2.72 -21.22 -6.86
N GLN A 27 2.23 -21.22 -8.09
CA GLN A 27 1.18 -20.31 -8.53
C GLN A 27 -0.13 -20.50 -7.75
N GLU A 28 -0.48 -21.72 -7.42
CA GLU A 28 -1.71 -22.02 -6.66
C GLU A 28 -1.66 -21.39 -5.28
N ALA A 29 -0.51 -21.49 -4.59
CA ALA A 29 -0.34 -20.87 -3.28
C ALA A 29 -0.33 -19.34 -3.35
N ILE A 30 0.23 -18.76 -4.43
CA ILE A 30 0.18 -17.32 -4.68
C ILE A 30 -1.27 -16.85 -4.77
N GLU A 31 -2.07 -17.50 -5.57
CA GLU A 31 -3.48 -17.14 -5.77
C GLU A 31 -4.28 -17.22 -4.47
N LYS A 32 -4.03 -18.27 -3.68
CA LYS A 32 -4.68 -18.42 -2.38
C LYS A 32 -4.32 -17.27 -1.44
N THR A 33 -3.05 -16.92 -1.37
CA THR A 33 -2.57 -15.83 -0.51
C THR A 33 -3.09 -14.47 -1.00
N GLU A 34 -3.16 -14.25 -2.31
CA GLU A 34 -3.76 -13.03 -2.86
C GLU A 34 -5.23 -12.90 -2.46
N ASN A 35 -5.98 -13.99 -2.44
CA ASN A 35 -7.37 -13.96 -1.98
C ASN A 35 -7.47 -13.64 -0.49
N GLU A 36 -6.55 -14.14 0.32
CA GLU A 36 -6.47 -13.80 1.74
C GLU A 36 -6.17 -12.32 1.95
N ILE A 37 -5.26 -11.75 1.16
CA ILE A 37 -4.97 -10.32 1.18
C ILE A 37 -6.21 -9.51 0.80
N LYS A 38 -6.89 -9.91 -0.26
CA LYS A 38 -8.11 -9.24 -0.74
C LYS A 38 -9.17 -9.16 0.36
N GLU A 39 -9.40 -10.26 1.05
CA GLU A 39 -10.38 -10.29 2.14
C GLU A 39 -9.92 -9.44 3.34
N TYR A 40 -8.64 -9.49 3.67
CA TYR A 40 -8.08 -8.75 4.79
C TYR A 40 -8.23 -7.23 4.59
N ILE A 41 -7.90 -6.73 3.40
CA ILE A 41 -7.89 -5.28 3.16
C ILE A 41 -9.29 -4.65 3.13
N LYS A 42 -10.33 -5.44 2.89
CA LYS A 42 -11.71 -4.94 2.88
C LYS A 42 -12.17 -4.42 4.24
N ASP A 43 -11.72 -5.06 5.31
CA ASP A 43 -12.24 -4.82 6.64
C ASP A 43 -11.28 -4.04 7.55
N ASN A 44 -10.12 -3.64 7.05
CA ASN A 44 -9.09 -3.02 7.87
C ASN A 44 -8.74 -1.62 7.39
N GLU A 45 -8.37 -0.77 8.35
CA GLU A 45 -7.92 0.58 8.09
C GLU A 45 -6.39 0.61 8.02
N PHE A 46 -5.87 1.47 7.16
CA PHE A 46 -4.43 1.60 6.93
C PHE A 46 -4.03 3.06 7.05
N ILE A 47 -2.73 3.28 7.21
CA ILE A 47 -2.15 4.61 7.16
C ILE A 47 -1.93 4.94 5.69
N ILE A 48 -2.64 5.95 5.19
CA ILE A 48 -2.57 6.36 3.79
C ILE A 48 -1.92 7.74 3.72
N SER A 49 -0.84 7.88 2.96
CA SER A 49 -0.20 9.18 2.78
C SER A 49 -1.07 10.11 1.95
N VAL A 50 -1.22 11.34 2.43
CA VAL A 50 -1.99 12.37 1.75
C VAL A 50 -1.19 13.66 1.66
N GLU A 51 -1.58 14.51 0.72
CA GLU A 51 -1.07 15.86 0.55
C GLU A 51 -2.28 16.74 0.22
N ASP A 52 -2.52 17.75 1.05
CA ASP A 52 -3.71 18.61 0.91
C ASP A 52 -5.01 17.79 0.82
N SER A 53 -5.12 16.77 1.67
CA SER A 53 -6.28 15.87 1.76
C SER A 53 -6.48 14.97 0.54
N ASN A 54 -5.57 14.96 -0.41
CA ASN A 54 -5.60 14.06 -1.58
C ASN A 54 -4.54 12.97 -1.42
N PRO A 55 -4.78 11.77 -1.96
CA PRO A 55 -3.76 10.72 -1.86
C PRO A 55 -2.47 11.13 -2.57
N VAL A 56 -1.34 10.81 -1.95
CA VAL A 56 -0.02 11.01 -2.56
C VAL A 56 0.06 10.09 -3.77
N LYS A 57 0.61 10.59 -4.88
CA LYS A 57 0.75 9.84 -6.12
C LYS A 57 2.24 9.59 -6.38
N ILE A 58 2.63 8.33 -6.44
CA ILE A 58 3.99 7.91 -6.74
C ILE A 58 4.04 7.51 -8.21
N PRO A 59 4.80 8.20 -9.06
CA PRO A 59 4.91 7.83 -10.48
C PRO A 59 5.36 6.37 -10.64
N TYR A 60 4.65 5.62 -11.47
CA TYR A 60 4.93 4.22 -11.70
C TYR A 60 4.37 3.81 -13.07
N GLY A 61 5.11 2.98 -13.80
CA GLY A 61 4.66 2.52 -15.10
C GLY A 61 4.84 3.58 -16.18
N ASN A 62 3.79 3.83 -16.96
CA ASN A 62 3.82 4.80 -18.05
C ASN A 62 3.58 6.22 -17.53
N ASP A 63 3.78 7.20 -18.43
CA ASP A 63 3.56 8.61 -18.10
C ASP A 63 2.15 8.83 -17.52
N GLY A 64 2.10 9.47 -16.35
CA GLY A 64 0.84 9.79 -15.69
C GLY A 64 0.27 8.69 -14.80
N GLU A 65 0.77 7.45 -14.92
CA GLU A 65 0.34 6.35 -14.06
C GLU A 65 1.01 6.45 -12.70
N TYR A 66 0.31 5.97 -11.66
CA TYR A 66 0.80 6.13 -10.29
C TYR A 66 0.28 5.04 -9.35
N LEU A 67 0.98 4.94 -8.21
CA LEU A 67 0.58 4.16 -7.05
C LEU A 67 0.32 5.11 -5.88
N VAL A 68 -0.50 4.68 -4.94
CA VAL A 68 -0.74 5.42 -3.70
C VAL A 68 -0.08 4.67 -2.55
N PRO A 69 0.80 5.32 -1.76
CA PRO A 69 1.51 4.65 -0.67
C PRO A 69 0.62 4.45 0.55
N ILE A 70 0.67 3.25 1.11
CA ILE A 70 0.00 2.92 2.38
C ILE A 70 0.99 2.19 3.29
N PHE A 71 0.68 2.17 4.58
CA PHE A 71 1.59 1.61 5.58
C PHE A 71 0.83 0.76 6.59
N THR A 72 1.48 -0.31 7.04
CA THR A 72 0.90 -1.27 7.96
C THR A 72 1.00 -0.84 9.41
N ASP A 73 1.92 0.07 9.74
CA ASP A 73 2.15 0.56 11.09
C ASP A 73 2.96 1.86 11.07
N GLU A 74 3.10 2.46 12.25
CA GLU A 74 3.80 3.74 12.41
C GLU A 74 5.27 3.66 11.99
N LEU A 75 5.96 2.57 12.32
CA LEU A 75 7.36 2.39 11.95
C LEU A 75 7.53 2.42 10.43
N GLU A 76 6.68 1.70 9.71
CA GLU A 76 6.73 1.69 8.26
C GLU A 76 6.40 3.06 7.66
N TYR A 77 5.47 3.79 8.28
CA TYR A 77 5.17 5.16 7.86
C TYR A 77 6.40 6.07 8.04
N THR A 78 7.07 6.00 9.18
CA THR A 78 8.26 6.80 9.46
C THR A 78 9.37 6.47 8.45
N ASN A 79 9.60 5.19 8.19
CA ASN A 79 10.57 4.76 7.18
C ASN A 79 10.20 5.26 5.79
N GLY A 80 8.91 5.26 5.46
CA GLY A 80 8.41 5.77 4.20
C GLY A 80 8.66 7.26 4.02
N MET A 81 8.47 8.04 5.08
CA MET A 81 8.73 9.48 5.02
C MET A 81 10.21 9.76 4.79
N GLN A 82 11.10 8.99 5.43
CA GLN A 82 12.54 9.09 5.16
C GLN A 82 12.87 8.72 3.72
N TYR A 83 12.25 7.67 3.20
CA TYR A 83 12.41 7.25 1.81
C TYR A 83 12.03 8.38 0.84
N PHE A 84 10.90 9.05 1.08
CA PHE A 84 10.45 10.15 0.24
C PHE A 84 11.43 11.32 0.30
N SER A 85 11.92 11.66 1.47
CA SER A 85 12.89 12.73 1.64
C SER A 85 14.17 12.48 0.84
N LEU A 86 14.68 11.24 0.90
CA LEU A 86 15.89 10.85 0.18
C LEU A 86 15.70 10.80 -1.34
N ASN A 87 14.47 10.62 -1.81
CA ASN A 87 14.15 10.47 -3.23
C ASN A 87 13.50 11.72 -3.83
N VAL A 88 13.77 12.87 -3.25
CA VAL A 88 13.38 14.20 -3.78
C VAL A 88 11.87 14.39 -3.84
N MET A 89 11.14 13.80 -2.94
CA MET A 89 9.72 14.08 -2.78
C MET A 89 9.52 15.12 -1.69
N ASP A 90 8.41 15.85 -1.79
CA ASP A 90 8.08 16.89 -0.83
C ASP A 90 7.93 16.27 0.58
N GLU A 91 8.55 16.91 1.58
CA GLU A 91 8.50 16.46 2.96
C GLU A 91 7.17 16.79 3.66
N ASN A 92 6.35 17.64 3.05
CA ASN A 92 5.07 18.07 3.62
C ASN A 92 3.95 17.05 3.40
N LYS A 93 4.25 15.78 3.67
CA LYS A 93 3.25 14.71 3.58
C LYS A 93 2.57 14.55 4.93
N ASP A 94 1.29 14.28 4.88
CA ASP A 94 0.49 13.94 6.04
C ASP A 94 -0.13 12.55 5.81
N TYR A 95 -0.96 12.11 6.72
CA TYR A 95 -1.60 10.82 6.61
C TYR A 95 -3.04 10.87 7.10
N ILE A 96 -3.83 9.90 6.65
CA ILE A 96 -5.14 9.59 7.23
C ILE A 96 -5.14 8.10 7.58
N ILE A 97 -6.06 7.70 8.44
CA ILE A 97 -6.27 6.30 8.81
C ILE A 97 -7.66 5.92 8.34
N GLU A 98 -7.73 5.17 7.24
CA GLU A 98 -8.98 4.84 6.59
C GLU A 98 -8.87 3.50 5.84
N LYS A 99 -10.02 2.93 5.48
CA LYS A 99 -10.06 1.78 4.59
C LYS A 99 -9.65 2.20 3.18
N LEU A 100 -9.19 1.24 2.39
CA LEU A 100 -8.67 1.53 1.05
C LEU A 100 -9.75 2.07 0.09
N ASP A 101 -11.02 1.84 0.38
CA ASP A 101 -12.12 2.38 -0.44
C ASP A 101 -12.52 3.81 -0.08
N TYR A 102 -11.80 4.45 0.85
CA TYR A 102 -12.08 5.83 1.26
C TYR A 102 -12.06 6.80 0.08
N PHE A 103 -11.06 6.68 -0.79
CA PHE A 103 -10.97 7.49 -2.00
C PHE A 103 -11.70 6.79 -3.15
N LYS A 104 -13.01 6.90 -3.17
CA LYS A 104 -13.86 6.16 -4.12
C LYS A 104 -13.55 6.44 -5.59
N LYS A 105 -13.07 7.64 -5.89
CA LYS A 105 -12.77 8.05 -7.25
C LYS A 105 -11.49 7.44 -7.81
N LEU A 106 -10.62 6.90 -6.95
CA LEU A 106 -9.36 6.29 -7.43
C LEU A 106 -9.61 5.15 -8.41
N LYS A 107 -10.60 4.30 -8.13
CA LYS A 107 -10.91 3.19 -9.02
C LYS A 107 -11.42 3.63 -10.39
N GLU A 108 -11.93 4.84 -10.50
CA GLU A 108 -12.41 5.42 -11.76
C GLU A 108 -11.29 6.03 -12.57
N ASP A 109 -10.13 6.29 -11.95
CA ASP A 109 -8.98 6.88 -12.63
C ASP A 109 -8.18 5.78 -13.34
N PRO A 110 -8.10 5.80 -14.68
CA PRO A 110 -7.36 4.78 -15.42
C PRO A 110 -5.86 4.79 -15.14
N ASN A 111 -5.33 5.89 -14.58
CA ASN A 111 -3.91 6.00 -14.25
C ASN A 111 -3.58 5.47 -12.86
N PHE A 112 -4.59 5.16 -12.05
CA PHE A 112 -4.38 4.56 -10.74
C PHE A 112 -4.11 3.06 -10.90
N LEU A 113 -2.89 2.63 -10.56
CA LEU A 113 -2.48 1.24 -10.72
C LEU A 113 -2.62 0.40 -9.45
N GLY A 114 -2.83 1.04 -8.31
CA GLY A 114 -2.99 0.34 -7.04
C GLY A 114 -2.32 1.05 -5.89
N TYR A 115 -2.26 0.34 -4.76
CA TYR A 115 -1.59 0.81 -3.56
C TYR A 115 -0.23 0.13 -3.42
N ILE A 116 0.79 0.88 -2.98
CA ILE A 116 2.08 0.26 -2.61
C ILE A 116 2.19 0.24 -1.09
N VAL A 117 2.37 -0.96 -0.56
CA VAL A 117 2.47 -1.20 0.88
C VAL A 117 3.92 -1.09 1.30
N ASN A 118 4.21 -0.28 2.31
CA ASN A 118 5.53 -0.21 2.96
C ASN A 118 6.69 0.03 1.97
N ILE A 119 6.62 1.11 1.23
CA ILE A 119 7.51 1.41 0.10
C ILE A 119 9.00 1.39 0.46
N ALA A 120 9.37 1.69 1.71
CA ALA A 120 10.77 1.80 2.12
C ALA A 120 11.43 0.47 2.45
N ARG A 121 10.66 -0.59 2.59
CA ARG A 121 11.18 -1.90 3.03
C ARG A 121 10.67 -3.01 2.12
N VAL A 122 10.06 -4.05 2.69
CA VAL A 122 9.50 -5.14 1.90
C VAL A 122 8.18 -4.66 1.31
N SER A 123 8.25 -4.07 0.13
CA SER A 123 7.08 -3.47 -0.51
C SER A 123 6.28 -4.49 -1.31
N TYR A 124 4.98 -4.21 -1.45
CA TYR A 124 4.07 -5.04 -2.23
C TYR A 124 3.03 -4.14 -2.88
N ILE A 125 2.72 -4.40 -4.14
CA ILE A 125 1.72 -3.64 -4.86
C ILE A 125 0.39 -4.38 -4.82
N ILE A 126 -0.61 -3.74 -4.19
CA ILE A 126 -2.00 -4.21 -4.25
C ILE A 126 -2.60 -3.59 -5.50
N ASN A 127 -2.63 -4.35 -6.58
CA ASN A 127 -3.15 -3.82 -7.84
C ASN A 127 -4.68 -3.70 -7.81
N THR A 128 -5.24 -3.01 -8.80
CA THR A 128 -6.67 -2.69 -8.82
C THR A 128 -7.58 -3.92 -8.89
N THR A 129 -7.08 -5.08 -9.29
CA THR A 129 -7.88 -6.30 -9.33
C THR A 129 -8.13 -6.88 -7.95
N LEU A 130 -7.34 -6.50 -6.94
CA LEU A 130 -7.49 -6.97 -5.56
C LEU A 130 -8.38 -6.07 -4.71
N ILE A 131 -8.78 -4.93 -5.22
CA ILE A 131 -9.54 -3.94 -4.45
C ILE A 131 -11.04 -4.04 -4.71
#